data_fd31b57c260b8edace697fd358d8bea8
#
_entry.id   fd31b57c260b8edace697fd358d8bea8
#
_cell.length_a   1.000
_cell.length_b   1.000
_cell.length_c   1.000
_cell.angle_alpha   90.00
_cell.angle_beta   90.00
_cell.angle_gamma   90.00
#
_symmetry.space_group_name_H-M   'P 1'
#
loop_
_entity.id
_entity.type
_entity.pdbx_description
1 polymer ?
#
loop_
_entity_poly.entity_id
_entity_poly.type
_entity_poly.pdbx_seq_one_letter_code
_entity_poly.pdbx_strand_id
1 'polypeptide(L)'
;MKLSELTAAEKIRDAINNSGLVSIPAFTAQDIPTSDWPDAYITVTLNGTVNRMTTSSDLFEANVIVGVYIRLLSTGAANAARQAAVMSQLDEALKIPGTVLNQNVLYEGKTLVANYSTKLVNLLVRMAG
;
A
#
# COMPACT_ATOMS: atom_id res chain seq x y z
N MET A 1 14.42 -16.63 10.73
CA MET A 1 14.44 -15.99 9.39
C MET A 1 14.48 -14.48 9.56
N LYS A 2 15.22 -13.80 8.73
CA LYS A 2 15.34 -12.34 8.80
C LYS A 2 14.32 -11.70 7.84
N LEU A 3 13.50 -10.78 8.35
CA LEU A 3 12.59 -10.01 7.51
C LEU A 3 13.40 -9.13 6.55
N SER A 4 13.15 -9.27 5.25
CA SER A 4 13.77 -8.43 4.23
C SER A 4 12.82 -7.29 3.84
N GLU A 5 13.36 -6.29 3.13
CA GLU A 5 12.58 -5.17 2.60
C GLU A 5 11.43 -5.66 1.73
N LEU A 6 11.73 -6.59 0.82
CA LEU A 6 10.74 -7.15 -0.09
C LEU A 6 9.67 -7.93 0.66
N THR A 7 10.06 -8.70 1.68
CA THR A 7 9.12 -9.49 2.47
C THR A 7 8.08 -8.63 3.17
N ALA A 8 8.50 -7.48 3.75
CA ALA A 8 7.57 -6.58 4.41
C ALA A 8 6.52 -6.03 3.42
N ALA A 9 6.97 -5.57 2.26
CA ALA A 9 6.08 -5.08 1.21
C ALA A 9 5.15 -6.18 0.69
N GLU A 10 5.69 -7.38 0.43
CA GLU A 10 4.92 -8.52 -0.05
C GLU A 10 3.82 -8.93 0.94
N LYS A 11 4.11 -8.93 2.23
CA LYS A 11 3.12 -9.31 3.25
C LYS A 11 1.94 -8.34 3.28
N ILE A 12 2.19 -7.05 3.14
CA ILE A 12 1.12 -6.05 3.07
C ILE A 12 0.36 -6.17 1.75
N ARG A 13 1.05 -6.34 0.62
CA ARG A 13 0.40 -6.60 -0.68
C ARG A 13 -0.54 -7.80 -0.59
N ASP A 14 -0.07 -8.91 -0.04
CA ASP A 14 -0.85 -10.14 0.07
C ASP A 14 -2.03 -9.97 1.01
N ALA A 15 -1.86 -9.24 2.11
CA ALA A 15 -2.97 -8.92 3.00
C ALA A 15 -4.07 -8.14 2.28
N ILE A 16 -3.71 -7.19 1.44
CA ILE A 16 -4.67 -6.43 0.63
C ILE A 16 -5.36 -7.34 -0.38
N ASN A 17 -4.58 -8.07 -1.19
CA ASN A 17 -5.12 -8.91 -2.27
C ASN A 17 -5.97 -10.07 -1.75
N ASN A 18 -5.61 -10.63 -0.60
CA ASN A 18 -6.29 -11.79 -0.03
C ASN A 18 -7.42 -11.43 0.93
N SER A 19 -7.61 -10.15 1.23
CA SER A 19 -8.67 -9.70 2.15
C SER A 19 -10.08 -9.95 1.62
N GLY A 20 -10.25 -9.97 0.30
CA GLY A 20 -11.56 -9.99 -0.34
C GLY A 20 -12.33 -8.67 -0.22
N LEU A 21 -11.72 -7.63 0.37
CA LEU A 21 -12.38 -6.35 0.64
C LEU A 21 -12.03 -5.28 -0.39
N VAL A 22 -10.87 -5.40 -1.04
CA VAL A 22 -10.37 -4.39 -1.97
C VAL A 22 -10.62 -4.83 -3.41
N SER A 23 -11.30 -3.99 -4.19
CA SER A 23 -11.74 -4.31 -5.55
C SER A 23 -10.66 -4.14 -6.62
N ILE A 24 -9.51 -3.56 -6.26
CA ILE A 24 -8.42 -3.29 -7.20
C ILE A 24 -7.16 -4.02 -6.78
N PRO A 25 -6.26 -4.35 -7.75
CA PRO A 25 -5.05 -5.13 -7.44
C PRO A 25 -3.99 -4.29 -6.74
N ALA A 26 -3.20 -4.95 -5.88
CA ALA A 26 -2.02 -4.37 -5.25
C ALA A 26 -0.75 -5.05 -5.78
N PHE A 27 0.30 -4.27 -6.00
CA PHE A 27 1.58 -4.71 -6.53
C PHE A 27 2.73 -4.20 -5.68
N THR A 28 3.83 -4.97 -5.66
CA THR A 28 5.13 -4.47 -5.18
C THR A 28 5.99 -4.07 -6.38
N ALA A 29 7.18 -3.56 -6.13
CA ALA A 29 8.12 -3.22 -7.19
C ALA A 29 8.53 -4.43 -8.05
N GLN A 30 8.34 -5.66 -7.54
CA GLN A 30 8.73 -6.89 -8.22
C GLN A 30 7.69 -7.39 -9.22
N ASP A 31 6.42 -7.10 -8.99
CA ASP A 31 5.31 -7.62 -9.80
C ASP A 31 4.46 -6.53 -10.45
N ILE A 32 4.89 -5.28 -10.36
CA ILE A 32 4.18 -4.16 -10.98
C ILE A 32 4.21 -4.30 -12.51
N PRO A 33 3.08 -4.08 -13.20
CA PRO A 33 3.05 -4.16 -14.66
C PRO A 33 3.97 -3.14 -15.32
N THR A 34 4.55 -3.50 -16.46
CA THR A 34 5.37 -2.59 -17.28
C THR A 34 4.57 -1.95 -18.40
N SER A 35 3.38 -2.52 -18.72
CA SER A 35 2.47 -2.02 -19.75
C SER A 35 1.04 -2.43 -19.36
N ASP A 36 0.05 -1.89 -20.05
CA ASP A 36 -1.37 -2.21 -19.85
C ASP A 36 -1.82 -1.99 -18.39
N TRP A 37 -1.50 -0.81 -17.88
CA TRP A 37 -1.82 -0.43 -16.52
C TRP A 37 -3.33 -0.45 -16.27
N PRO A 38 -3.78 -1.02 -15.13
CA PRO A 38 -5.20 -0.98 -14.76
C PRO A 38 -5.70 0.45 -14.56
N ASP A 39 -7.02 0.64 -14.67
CA ASP A 39 -7.66 1.93 -14.38
C ASP A 39 -7.53 2.34 -12.91
N ALA A 40 -7.33 1.38 -12.03
CA ALA A 40 -7.05 1.63 -10.63
C ALA A 40 -6.14 0.51 -10.10
N TYR A 41 -5.16 0.89 -9.29
CA TYR A 41 -4.24 -0.08 -8.70
C TYR A 41 -3.61 0.50 -7.42
N ILE A 42 -3.03 -0.41 -6.64
CA ILE A 42 -2.32 -0.08 -5.40
C ILE A 42 -0.87 -0.51 -5.55
N THR A 43 0.05 0.31 -5.05
CA THR A 43 1.47 -0.05 -4.93
C THR A 43 1.83 -0.16 -3.45
N VAL A 44 2.73 -1.09 -3.14
CA VAL A 44 3.24 -1.29 -1.79
C VAL A 44 4.75 -1.27 -1.85
N THR A 45 5.37 -0.29 -1.20
CA THR A 45 6.83 -0.11 -1.22
C THR A 45 7.35 0.14 0.19
N LEU A 46 8.57 -0.28 0.44
CA LEU A 46 9.24 -0.01 1.70
C LEU A 46 9.68 1.46 1.76
N ASN A 47 9.49 2.10 2.91
CA ASN A 47 9.95 3.44 3.20
C ASN A 47 11.05 3.38 4.26
N GLY A 48 12.31 3.37 3.82
CA GLY A 48 13.45 3.25 4.71
C GLY A 48 13.88 1.80 4.94
N THR A 49 14.33 1.49 6.14
CA THR A 49 14.88 0.19 6.50
C THR A 49 13.93 -0.61 7.39
N VAL A 50 14.12 -1.93 7.37
CA VAL A 50 13.47 -2.83 8.32
C VAL A 50 14.32 -2.89 9.57
N ASN A 51 13.73 -2.59 10.74
CA ASN A 51 14.43 -2.54 12.00
C ASN A 51 14.00 -3.69 12.90
N ARG A 52 15.00 -4.41 13.44
CA ARG A 52 14.74 -5.41 14.46
C ARG A 52 14.39 -4.71 15.77
N MET A 53 13.34 -5.16 16.44
CA MET A 53 12.87 -4.49 17.66
C MET A 53 13.78 -4.72 18.86
N THR A 54 14.32 -5.93 18.99
CA THR A 54 15.32 -6.27 20.01
C THR A 54 16.30 -7.29 19.46
N THR A 55 17.46 -7.45 20.10
CA THR A 55 18.47 -8.42 19.67
C THR A 55 18.05 -9.87 19.86
N SER A 56 17.07 -10.13 20.71
CA SER A 56 16.57 -11.47 21.02
C SER A 56 15.20 -11.77 20.44
N SER A 57 14.61 -10.82 19.69
CA SER A 57 13.26 -10.95 19.14
C SER A 57 13.31 -11.23 17.64
N ASP A 58 12.35 -12.02 17.14
CA ASP A 58 12.09 -12.17 15.72
C ASP A 58 11.10 -11.12 15.19
N LEU A 59 10.74 -10.14 16.02
CA LEU A 59 9.87 -9.05 15.62
C LEU A 59 10.65 -7.94 14.93
N PHE A 60 10.11 -7.48 13.83
CA PHE A 60 10.66 -6.39 13.03
C PHE A 60 9.63 -5.30 12.86
N GLU A 61 10.10 -4.07 12.75
CA GLU A 61 9.29 -2.90 12.51
C GLU A 61 9.75 -2.22 11.23
N ALA A 62 8.80 -1.78 10.40
CA ALA A 62 9.09 -1.12 9.15
C ALA A 62 8.03 -0.08 8.82
N ASN A 63 8.40 0.88 8.01
CA ASN A 63 7.47 1.80 7.38
C ASN A 63 7.22 1.34 5.95
N VAL A 64 5.95 1.23 5.58
CA VAL A 64 5.54 0.80 4.25
C VAL A 64 4.64 1.87 3.66
N ILE A 65 4.93 2.30 2.43
CA ILE A 65 4.07 3.24 1.71
C ILE A 65 3.10 2.46 0.85
N VAL A 66 1.81 2.70 1.07
CA VAL A 66 0.74 2.19 0.22
C VAL A 66 0.25 3.35 -0.64
N GLY A 67 0.41 3.22 -1.96
CA GLY A 67 -0.05 4.20 -2.92
C GLY A 67 -1.32 3.72 -3.62
N VAL A 68 -2.34 4.57 -3.67
CA VAL A 68 -3.58 4.29 -4.39
C VAL A 68 -3.61 5.19 -5.61
N TYR A 69 -3.73 4.56 -6.80
CA TYR A 69 -3.73 5.24 -8.09
C TYR A 69 -5.05 4.96 -8.79
N ILE A 70 -5.79 6.00 -9.10
CA ILE A 70 -7.10 5.90 -9.76
C ILE A 70 -7.10 6.79 -10.99
N ARG A 71 -7.43 6.21 -12.14
CA ARG A 71 -7.47 6.96 -13.40
C ARG A 71 -8.43 8.14 -13.30
N LEU A 72 -7.99 9.29 -13.80
CA LEU A 72 -8.83 10.47 -13.89
C LEU A 72 -10.02 10.23 -14.82
N LEU A 73 -11.10 10.95 -14.61
CA LEU A 73 -12.24 10.97 -15.52
C LEU A 73 -11.82 11.57 -16.87
N SER A 74 -12.61 11.33 -17.91
CA SER A 74 -12.36 11.87 -19.25
C SER A 74 -12.25 13.40 -19.27
N THR A 75 -12.85 14.07 -18.30
CA THR A 75 -12.75 15.53 -18.12
C THR A 75 -11.44 15.99 -17.51
N GLY A 76 -10.58 15.06 -17.06
CA GLY A 76 -9.36 15.36 -16.33
C GLY A 76 -9.55 15.57 -14.81
N ALA A 77 -10.78 15.46 -14.33
CA ALA A 77 -11.08 15.56 -12.92
C ALA A 77 -10.82 14.24 -12.18
N ALA A 78 -10.54 14.31 -10.87
CA ALA A 78 -10.41 13.12 -10.04
C ALA A 78 -11.74 12.37 -9.94
N ASN A 79 -11.70 11.03 -9.98
CA ASN A 79 -12.86 10.18 -9.73
C ASN A 79 -13.05 10.03 -8.22
N ALA A 80 -13.64 11.03 -7.60
CA ALA A 80 -13.76 11.11 -6.14
C ALA A 80 -14.58 9.96 -5.55
N ALA A 81 -15.63 9.54 -6.24
CA ALA A 81 -16.50 8.45 -5.76
C ALA A 81 -15.72 7.13 -5.70
N ARG A 82 -14.96 6.80 -6.75
CA ARG A 82 -14.14 5.59 -6.78
C ARG A 82 -13.00 5.65 -5.78
N GLN A 83 -12.37 6.81 -5.65
CA GLN A 83 -11.30 7.03 -4.69
C GLN A 83 -11.80 6.81 -3.26
N ALA A 84 -12.93 7.37 -2.90
CA ALA A 84 -13.53 7.19 -1.58
C ALA A 84 -13.89 5.72 -1.32
N ALA A 85 -14.46 5.03 -2.30
CA ALA A 85 -14.82 3.62 -2.18
C ALA A 85 -13.58 2.74 -1.95
N VAL A 86 -12.53 2.93 -2.75
CA VAL A 86 -11.27 2.17 -2.63
C VAL A 86 -10.59 2.47 -1.30
N MET A 87 -10.55 3.72 -0.89
CA MET A 87 -9.92 4.09 0.39
C MET A 87 -10.64 3.46 1.58
N SER A 88 -11.97 3.40 1.54
CA SER A 88 -12.75 2.73 2.57
C SER A 88 -12.47 1.22 2.61
N GLN A 89 -12.41 0.58 1.46
CA GLN A 89 -12.07 -0.85 1.35
C GLN A 89 -10.66 -1.13 1.87
N LEU A 90 -9.71 -0.30 1.49
CA LEU A 90 -8.31 -0.43 1.91
C LEU A 90 -8.17 -0.23 3.42
N ASP A 91 -8.85 0.75 3.98
CA ASP A 91 -8.83 1.00 5.42
C ASP A 91 -9.29 -0.23 6.20
N GLU A 92 -10.38 -0.86 5.77
CA GLU A 92 -10.85 -2.10 6.38
C GLU A 92 -9.85 -3.26 6.22
N ALA A 93 -9.27 -3.41 5.03
CA ALA A 93 -8.28 -4.47 4.76
C ALA A 93 -7.02 -4.31 5.60
N LEU A 94 -6.64 -3.08 5.94
CA LEU A 94 -5.44 -2.77 6.72
C LEU A 94 -5.67 -2.77 8.24
N LYS A 95 -6.88 -3.05 8.71
CA LYS A 95 -7.16 -3.26 10.14
C LYS A 95 -6.67 -4.65 10.56
N ILE A 96 -5.37 -4.78 10.70
CA ILE A 96 -4.71 -6.02 11.11
C ILE A 96 -4.10 -5.77 12.50
N PRO A 97 -4.78 -6.16 13.59
CA PRO A 97 -4.32 -5.90 14.94
C PRO A 97 -2.91 -6.46 15.18
N GLY A 98 -2.07 -5.67 15.81
CA GLY A 98 -0.69 -6.06 16.12
C GLY A 98 0.27 -5.99 14.94
N THR A 99 -0.22 -5.82 13.72
CA THR A 99 0.61 -5.73 12.51
C THR A 99 0.66 -4.31 11.98
N VAL A 100 -0.47 -3.70 11.70
CA VAL A 100 -0.54 -2.30 11.29
C VAL A 100 -0.79 -1.45 12.53
N LEU A 101 0.22 -0.69 12.95
CA LEU A 101 0.18 0.07 14.20
C LEU A 101 -0.29 1.50 14.00
N ASN A 102 -0.02 2.09 12.84
CA ASN A 102 -0.34 3.48 12.57
C ASN A 102 -0.42 3.73 11.06
N GLN A 103 -1.17 4.76 10.68
CA GLN A 103 -1.33 5.20 9.29
C GLN A 103 -1.24 6.72 9.24
N ASN A 104 -0.43 7.24 8.30
CA ASN A 104 -0.30 8.67 8.06
C ASN A 104 -0.42 8.96 6.57
N VAL A 105 -1.24 9.93 6.20
CA VAL A 105 -1.30 10.41 4.82
C VAL A 105 -0.04 11.21 4.51
N LEU A 106 0.71 10.77 3.48
CA LEU A 106 1.92 11.45 3.01
C LEU A 106 1.64 12.42 1.88
N TYR A 107 0.72 12.06 0.99
CA TYR A 107 0.43 12.83 -0.21
C TYR A 107 -0.98 12.54 -0.69
N GLU A 108 -1.66 13.56 -1.18
CA GLU A 108 -2.97 13.41 -1.81
C GLU A 108 -3.08 14.47 -2.91
N GLY A 109 -3.34 14.04 -4.14
CA GLY A 109 -3.48 14.98 -5.25
C GLY A 109 -3.44 14.33 -6.62
N LYS A 110 -3.33 15.19 -7.64
CA LYS A 110 -3.08 14.75 -9.01
C LYS A 110 -1.62 14.38 -9.11
N THR A 111 -1.43 13.29 -9.46
CA THR A 111 -0.48 12.44 -10.12
C THR A 111 1.00 12.68 -10.04
N LEU A 112 1.61 11.68 -9.44
CA LEU A 112 2.98 11.31 -9.76
C LEU A 112 3.02 10.44 -11.03
N VAL A 113 1.88 9.94 -11.49
CA VAL A 113 1.73 9.13 -12.71
C VAL A 113 0.66 9.81 -13.58
N ALA A 114 0.97 10.05 -14.85
CA ALA A 114 0.07 10.75 -15.77
C ALA A 114 -1.32 10.09 -15.83
N ASN A 115 -2.36 10.91 -15.83
CA ASN A 115 -3.77 10.49 -15.94
C ASN A 115 -4.33 9.77 -14.71
N TYR A 116 -3.62 9.78 -13.58
CA TYR A 116 -4.10 9.20 -12.32
C TYR A 116 -4.15 10.24 -11.22
N SER A 117 -5.08 10.08 -10.29
CA SER A 117 -5.00 10.70 -8.98
C SER A 117 -4.28 9.75 -8.03
N THR A 118 -3.53 10.29 -7.10
CA THR A 118 -2.66 9.51 -6.21
C THR A 118 -2.91 9.87 -4.76
N LYS A 119 -2.99 8.86 -3.90
CA LYS A 119 -2.93 9.04 -2.46
C LYS A 119 -1.89 8.08 -1.89
N LEU A 120 -0.91 8.63 -1.18
CA LEU A 120 0.14 7.86 -0.53
C LEU A 120 -0.09 7.86 0.98
N VAL A 121 -0.08 6.68 1.57
CA VAL A 121 -0.26 6.49 3.00
C VAL A 121 0.94 5.72 3.54
N ASN A 122 1.55 6.22 4.61
CA ASN A 122 2.59 5.49 5.32
C ASN A 122 1.98 4.62 6.41
N LEU A 123 2.35 3.35 6.43
CA LEU A 123 1.97 2.42 7.48
C LEU A 123 3.19 2.13 8.34
N LEU A 124 3.03 2.23 9.65
CA LEU A 124 4.00 1.64 10.58
C LEU A 124 3.54 0.21 10.84
N VAL A 125 4.35 -0.77 10.46
CA VAL A 125 4.01 -2.18 10.58
C VAL A 125 5.00 -2.92 11.46
N ARG A 126 4.49 -3.94 12.15
CA ARG A 126 5.28 -4.84 13.00
C ARG A 126 4.99 -6.28 12.58
N MET A 127 6.03 -7.02 12.29
CA MET A 127 5.91 -8.38 11.75
C MET A 127 6.95 -9.31 12.35
N ALA A 128 6.62 -10.60 12.41
CA ALA A 128 7.59 -11.66 12.66
C ALA A 128 8.43 -11.90 11.41
N GLY A 129 9.72 -12.05 11.59
CA GLY A 129 10.66 -12.31 10.50
C GLY A 129 10.76 -13.77 10.10
#